data_fc19cd456d88a1a8f538ee14b0aa97ac
#
_entry.id   fc19cd456d88a1a8f538ee14b0aa97ac
#
_cell.length_a   1.000
_cell.length_b   1.000
_cell.length_c   1.000
_cell.angle_alpha   90.00
_cell.angle_beta   90.00
_cell.angle_gamma   90.00
#
_symmetry.space_group_name_H-M   'P 1'
#
loop_
_entity.id
_entity.type
_entity.pdbx_description
1 polymer ?
#
loop_
_entity_poly.entity_id
_entity_poly.type
_entity_poly.pdbx_seq_one_letter_code
_entity_poly.pdbx_strand_id
1 'polypeptide(L)'
;MANKMTMKIARLNITLILTLVGVGVWAQGPNNSGTYYQNANGKKGEALKTAMYNIIKNPDVVSYSGLIDAYQKTDTRPDGYVRDWYSNVTNFRHNTDKAGNYKKEGDVYNREHSIPQSWFSKASPMKSDIVHVVPTDGYVNNRRSDYPFGEVGKVEYQSTGGYSKLGPCRTSGYSGKVFEPNDEIKGDMARIYFYMATCYEDKIAGWSGEIITGTKYQPYSTWQFDMLMRWSEQDPVDSVEIARNNAVYEVQGNRNPFVDYPGLENYVWGTKKVNAFSYNNYDVDTNGIDDMQQEMTPAPDIITTLYGVRVNSHHLSPGIYIRNGKKYLVR
;
A
#
# COMPACT_ATOMS: atom_id res chain seq x y z
N MET A 1 64.86 -62.66 -29.21
CA MET A 1 63.42 -62.90 -29.15
C MET A 1 62.79 -61.78 -28.28
N ALA A 2 62.15 -60.80 -28.94
CA ALA A 2 61.57 -59.67 -28.21
C ALA A 2 60.04 -59.82 -28.20
N ASN A 3 59.47 -59.98 -27.02
CA ASN A 3 58.01 -60.10 -26.85
C ASN A 3 57.40 -58.73 -26.80
N LYS A 4 56.57 -58.38 -27.81
CA LYS A 4 55.76 -57.16 -27.88
C LYS A 4 54.48 -57.38 -27.05
N MET A 5 54.41 -56.71 -25.92
CA MET A 5 53.23 -56.66 -25.09
C MET A 5 52.28 -55.51 -25.60
N THR A 6 51.16 -55.87 -26.20
CA THR A 6 50.19 -54.92 -26.73
C THR A 6 49.20 -54.52 -25.64
N MET A 7 49.27 -53.27 -25.18
CA MET A 7 48.32 -52.69 -24.20
C MET A 7 47.04 -52.26 -24.91
N LYS A 8 45.92 -52.92 -24.62
CA LYS A 8 44.60 -52.50 -25.04
C LYS A 8 44.10 -51.41 -24.13
N ILE A 9 43.97 -50.21 -24.66
CA ILE A 9 43.35 -49.09 -23.97
C ILE A 9 41.80 -49.22 -24.13
N ALA A 10 41.15 -49.52 -23.00
CA ALA A 10 39.68 -49.51 -22.97
C ALA A 10 39.21 -48.04 -22.90
N ARG A 11 38.51 -47.63 -23.93
CA ARG A 11 37.82 -46.30 -23.94
C ARG A 11 36.54 -46.40 -23.11
N LEU A 12 36.56 -45.76 -21.94
CA LEU A 12 35.39 -45.60 -21.10
C LEU A 12 34.55 -44.44 -21.65
N ASN A 13 33.43 -44.78 -22.31
CA ASN A 13 32.44 -43.76 -22.73
C ASN A 13 31.62 -43.34 -21.49
N ILE A 14 31.95 -42.21 -20.90
CA ILE A 14 31.13 -41.58 -19.88
C ILE A 14 30.02 -40.81 -20.58
N THR A 15 28.80 -41.39 -20.63
CA THR A 15 27.61 -40.70 -21.06
C THR A 15 27.13 -39.80 -19.91
N LEU A 16 27.40 -38.51 -20.02
CA LEU A 16 26.90 -37.51 -19.07
C LEU A 16 25.39 -37.31 -19.31
N ILE A 17 24.56 -37.94 -18.47
CA ILE A 17 23.12 -37.69 -18.46
C ILE A 17 22.92 -36.38 -17.74
N LEU A 18 22.72 -35.26 -18.51
CA LEU A 18 22.23 -34.01 -17.99
C LEU A 18 20.73 -34.19 -17.66
N THR A 19 20.42 -34.45 -16.41
CA THR A 19 19.05 -34.28 -15.90
C THR A 19 18.77 -32.82 -15.84
N LEU A 20 18.05 -32.26 -16.84
CA LEU A 20 17.40 -30.97 -16.73
C LEU A 20 16.36 -31.10 -15.60
N VAL A 21 16.71 -30.67 -14.40
CA VAL A 21 15.73 -30.34 -13.38
C VAL A 21 15.07 -29.06 -13.87
N GLY A 22 13.95 -29.20 -14.53
CA GLY A 22 13.08 -28.06 -14.85
C GLY A 22 12.62 -27.45 -13.54
N VAL A 23 13.32 -26.40 -13.08
CA VAL A 23 12.78 -25.52 -12.05
C VAL A 23 11.58 -24.86 -12.71
N GLY A 24 10.40 -25.38 -12.43
CA GLY A 24 9.17 -24.74 -12.84
C GLY A 24 9.16 -23.34 -12.22
N VAL A 25 9.35 -22.33 -13.04
CA VAL A 25 9.11 -20.94 -12.61
C VAL A 25 7.61 -20.86 -12.39
N TRP A 26 7.19 -21.05 -11.14
CA TRP A 26 5.80 -20.82 -10.78
C TRP A 26 5.51 -19.34 -11.03
N ALA A 27 4.44 -19.08 -11.73
CA ALA A 27 3.99 -17.72 -11.95
C ALA A 27 3.77 -17.04 -10.60
N GLN A 28 4.35 -15.86 -10.42
CA GLN A 28 4.41 -15.12 -9.16
C GLN A 28 3.50 -13.90 -9.26
N GLY A 29 2.80 -13.60 -8.19
CA GLY A 29 2.08 -12.33 -8.03
C GLY A 29 3.04 -11.17 -7.71
N PRO A 30 2.58 -9.91 -7.78
CA PRO A 30 3.38 -8.72 -7.51
C PRO A 30 3.79 -8.60 -6.04
N ASN A 31 4.75 -7.71 -5.75
CA ASN A 31 5.15 -7.31 -4.40
C ASN A 31 5.54 -8.47 -3.47
N ASN A 32 6.19 -9.49 -4.01
CA ASN A 32 6.56 -10.72 -3.30
C ASN A 32 5.36 -11.53 -2.78
N SER A 33 4.17 -11.34 -3.31
CA SER A 33 2.98 -12.10 -2.91
C SER A 33 2.99 -13.56 -3.38
N GLY A 34 3.90 -13.94 -4.28
CA GLY A 34 4.05 -15.32 -4.74
C GLY A 34 2.76 -15.88 -5.32
N THR A 35 2.28 -16.98 -4.80
CA THR A 35 1.02 -17.62 -5.19
C THR A 35 -0.13 -17.30 -4.24
N TYR A 36 0.03 -16.32 -3.35
CA TYR A 36 -0.93 -16.00 -2.30
C TYR A 36 -2.35 -15.78 -2.84
N TYR A 37 -2.48 -15.13 -4.01
CA TYR A 37 -3.78 -14.81 -4.62
C TYR A 37 -4.23 -15.79 -5.72
N GLN A 38 -3.57 -16.92 -5.91
CA GLN A 38 -3.86 -17.84 -7.02
C GLN A 38 -5.32 -18.34 -7.04
N ASN A 39 -5.95 -18.48 -5.87
CA ASN A 39 -7.35 -18.94 -5.75
C ASN A 39 -8.38 -17.91 -6.24
N ALA A 40 -7.98 -16.67 -6.45
CA ALA A 40 -8.81 -15.63 -7.05
C ALA A 40 -8.69 -15.59 -8.59
N ASN A 41 -7.74 -16.34 -9.17
CA ASN A 41 -7.48 -16.34 -10.61
C ASN A 41 -8.75 -16.68 -11.42
N GLY A 42 -9.00 -15.92 -12.49
CA GLY A 42 -10.16 -16.09 -13.35
C GLY A 42 -11.50 -15.60 -12.77
N LYS A 43 -11.53 -15.15 -11.50
CA LYS A 43 -12.73 -14.59 -10.87
C LYS A 43 -12.95 -13.14 -11.32
N LYS A 44 -14.19 -12.65 -11.15
CA LYS A 44 -14.61 -11.31 -11.55
C LYS A 44 -15.76 -10.82 -10.70
N GLY A 45 -15.90 -9.49 -10.55
CA GLY A 45 -16.99 -8.85 -9.82
C GLY A 45 -17.16 -9.40 -8.40
N GLU A 46 -18.38 -9.72 -8.02
CA GLU A 46 -18.71 -10.24 -6.69
C GLU A 46 -17.97 -11.55 -6.36
N ALA A 47 -17.86 -12.46 -7.36
CA ALA A 47 -17.11 -13.71 -7.16
C ALA A 47 -15.61 -13.46 -6.93
N LEU A 48 -15.02 -12.40 -7.50
CA LEU A 48 -13.65 -11.99 -7.23
C LEU A 48 -13.53 -11.47 -5.79
N LYS A 49 -14.43 -10.59 -5.35
CA LYS A 49 -14.45 -10.08 -3.97
C LYS A 49 -14.51 -11.23 -2.96
N THR A 50 -15.44 -12.18 -3.14
CA THR A 50 -15.59 -13.34 -2.26
C THR A 50 -14.35 -14.26 -2.30
N ALA A 51 -13.70 -14.42 -3.47
CA ALA A 51 -12.45 -15.17 -3.55
C ALA A 51 -11.32 -14.48 -2.77
N MET A 52 -11.18 -13.15 -2.90
CA MET A 52 -10.24 -12.36 -2.11
C MET A 52 -10.56 -12.45 -0.61
N TYR A 53 -11.83 -12.31 -0.21
CA TYR A 53 -12.27 -12.54 1.17
C TYR A 53 -11.76 -13.90 1.70
N ASN A 54 -11.95 -14.98 0.96
CA ASN A 54 -11.53 -16.32 1.39
C ASN A 54 -10.02 -16.46 1.55
N ILE A 55 -9.22 -15.62 0.87
CA ILE A 55 -7.77 -15.59 0.97
C ILE A 55 -7.32 -14.77 2.18
N ILE A 56 -7.91 -13.59 2.40
CA ILE A 56 -7.39 -12.61 3.37
C ILE A 56 -8.12 -12.60 4.72
N LYS A 57 -9.27 -13.30 4.83
CA LYS A 57 -10.02 -13.39 6.08
C LYS A 57 -9.20 -14.05 7.19
N ASN A 58 -9.56 -13.78 8.43
CA ASN A 58 -8.89 -14.31 9.62
C ASN A 58 -7.41 -13.87 9.75
N PRO A 59 -7.13 -12.56 9.73
CA PRO A 59 -5.80 -12.07 10.08
C PRO A 59 -5.42 -12.52 11.50
N ASP A 60 -4.16 -12.89 11.69
CA ASP A 60 -3.61 -13.20 13.03
C ASP A 60 -3.22 -11.87 13.71
N VAL A 61 -4.24 -11.14 14.15
CA VAL A 61 -4.06 -9.79 14.68
C VAL A 61 -3.35 -9.80 16.03
N VAL A 62 -2.44 -8.88 16.23
CA VAL A 62 -1.82 -8.62 17.53
C VAL A 62 -2.86 -8.13 18.54
N SER A 63 -2.51 -8.16 19.84
CA SER A 63 -3.36 -7.52 20.84
C SER A 63 -3.48 -6.01 20.59
N TYR A 64 -4.54 -5.38 21.08
CA TYR A 64 -4.72 -3.94 20.93
C TYR A 64 -3.57 -3.12 21.50
N SER A 65 -2.93 -3.58 22.59
CA SER A 65 -1.70 -2.98 23.11
C SER A 65 -0.49 -3.26 22.24
N GLY A 66 -0.41 -4.44 21.63
CA GLY A 66 0.69 -4.86 20.75
C GLY A 66 0.79 -4.09 19.44
N LEU A 67 -0.28 -3.39 19.02
CA LEU A 67 -0.23 -2.49 17.86
C LEU A 67 0.89 -1.46 17.96
N ILE A 68 1.14 -0.94 19.16
CA ILE A 68 2.21 0.06 19.40
C ILE A 68 3.59 -0.50 19.04
N ASP A 69 3.85 -1.76 19.38
CA ASP A 69 5.12 -2.41 19.04
C ASP A 69 5.18 -2.77 17.55
N ALA A 70 4.05 -3.17 16.98
CA ALA A 70 3.94 -3.50 15.57
C ALA A 70 4.24 -2.30 14.65
N TYR A 71 3.86 -1.07 15.04
CA TYR A 71 4.15 0.15 14.28
C TYR A 71 5.65 0.39 14.05
N GLN A 72 6.53 -0.18 14.87
CA GLN A 72 7.98 -0.11 14.62
C GLN A 72 8.37 -0.79 13.29
N LYS A 73 7.59 -1.78 12.85
CA LYS A 73 7.81 -2.47 11.57
C LYS A 73 7.01 -1.86 10.43
N THR A 74 5.78 -1.45 10.72
CA THR A 74 4.80 -1.09 9.68
C THR A 74 4.72 0.40 9.39
N ASP A 75 5.04 1.25 10.37
CA ASP A 75 4.77 2.69 10.30
C ASP A 75 5.95 3.52 10.83
N THR A 76 7.18 3.16 10.43
CA THR A 76 8.40 3.93 10.72
C THR A 76 8.86 4.71 9.49
N ARG A 77 9.07 6.01 9.66
CA ARG A 77 9.65 6.89 8.64
C ARG A 77 11.16 6.60 8.46
N PRO A 78 11.77 6.97 7.32
CA PRO A 78 13.21 6.78 7.09
C PRO A 78 14.12 7.46 8.14
N ASP A 79 13.64 8.49 8.83
CA ASP A 79 14.34 9.19 9.91
C ASP A 79 14.17 8.53 11.28
N GLY A 80 13.44 7.40 11.37
CA GLY A 80 13.25 6.59 12.56
C GLY A 80 12.08 7.01 13.46
N TYR A 81 11.34 8.06 13.12
CA TYR A 81 10.13 8.46 13.84
C TYR A 81 8.90 7.70 13.36
N VAL A 82 7.84 7.72 14.16
CA VAL A 82 6.53 7.18 13.78
C VAL A 82 5.97 7.95 12.58
N ARG A 83 5.44 7.25 11.58
CA ARG A 83 4.64 7.86 10.51
C ARG A 83 3.30 8.27 11.09
N ASP A 84 3.09 9.56 11.25
CA ASP A 84 1.79 10.10 11.63
C ASP A 84 0.92 10.28 10.38
N TRP A 85 -0.23 9.60 10.35
CA TRP A 85 -1.11 9.62 9.17
C TRP A 85 -1.97 10.89 9.07
N TYR A 86 -2.07 11.71 10.14
CA TYR A 86 -2.93 12.89 10.16
C TYR A 86 -2.20 14.21 10.33
N SER A 87 -0.88 14.17 10.56
CA SER A 87 -0.03 15.35 10.69
C SER A 87 1.36 15.10 10.11
N ASN A 88 1.93 16.12 9.50
CA ASN A 88 3.30 16.08 8.94
C ASN A 88 4.31 16.92 9.75
N VAL A 89 3.90 17.47 10.89
CA VAL A 89 4.75 18.29 11.74
C VAL A 89 5.20 17.59 13.03
N THR A 90 4.81 16.34 13.22
CA THR A 90 5.12 15.56 14.42
C THR A 90 6.37 14.69 14.24
N ASN A 91 7.09 14.44 15.34
CA ASN A 91 8.25 13.57 15.38
C ASN A 91 8.17 12.65 16.60
N PHE A 92 7.18 11.76 16.60
CA PHE A 92 6.93 10.82 17.67
C PHE A 92 7.95 9.69 17.69
N ARG A 93 8.52 9.42 18.86
CA ARG A 93 9.41 8.27 19.09
C ARG A 93 8.59 7.04 19.45
N HIS A 94 8.92 5.92 18.80
CA HIS A 94 8.29 4.64 19.13
C HIS A 94 8.39 4.33 20.63
N ASN A 95 7.33 3.77 21.18
CA ASN A 95 7.22 3.34 22.57
C ASN A 95 7.37 4.44 23.65
N THR A 96 7.72 5.65 23.28
CA THR A 96 7.90 6.78 24.20
C THR A 96 6.73 7.75 24.14
N ASP A 97 6.45 8.29 22.97
CA ASP A 97 5.48 9.39 22.79
C ASP A 97 4.08 8.85 22.47
N LYS A 98 3.73 7.72 23.09
CA LYS A 98 2.50 6.95 22.84
C LYS A 98 1.47 7.15 23.91
N ALA A 99 0.24 7.09 23.51
CA ALA A 99 -0.98 7.03 24.36
C ALA A 99 -0.88 7.82 25.66
N GLY A 100 -1.86 8.55 26.02
CA GLY A 100 -1.84 9.37 27.24
C GLY A 100 -2.72 10.58 27.09
N ASN A 101 -2.57 11.52 28.00
CA ASN A 101 -3.27 12.78 27.95
C ASN A 101 -2.59 13.71 26.93
N TYR A 102 -3.37 14.23 26.03
CA TYR A 102 -2.94 15.26 25.07
C TYR A 102 -3.83 16.49 25.19
N LYS A 103 -3.26 17.64 24.88
CA LYS A 103 -3.96 18.93 24.87
C LYS A 103 -3.88 19.61 23.50
N LYS A 104 -2.89 19.24 22.72
CA LYS A 104 -2.60 19.82 21.41
C LYS A 104 -1.95 18.79 20.48
N GLU A 105 -1.89 19.13 19.21
CA GLU A 105 -1.11 18.41 18.20
C GLU A 105 0.37 18.37 18.60
N GLY A 106 1.00 17.22 18.42
CA GLY A 106 2.39 16.96 18.77
C GLY A 106 2.64 16.42 20.18
N ASP A 107 1.61 16.25 21.01
CA ASP A 107 1.80 15.76 22.38
C ASP A 107 2.09 14.25 22.42
N VAL A 108 1.26 13.44 21.78
CA VAL A 108 1.41 11.96 21.70
C VAL A 108 0.75 11.40 20.46
N TYR A 109 1.19 10.22 20.01
CA TYR A 109 0.45 9.46 19.01
C TYR A 109 -0.49 8.43 19.64
N ASN A 110 -1.54 8.10 18.90
CA ASN A 110 -2.55 7.12 19.30
C ASN A 110 -2.81 6.13 18.16
N ARG A 111 -3.67 5.15 18.41
CA ARG A 111 -4.18 4.17 17.45
C ARG A 111 -5.45 4.72 16.83
N GLU A 112 -5.37 5.06 15.57
CA GLU A 112 -6.50 5.49 14.78
C GLU A 112 -7.15 4.29 14.08
N HIS A 113 -8.45 4.16 14.21
CA HIS A 113 -9.25 3.26 13.41
C HIS A 113 -9.79 4.00 12.19
N SER A 114 -9.19 3.82 11.02
CA SER A 114 -9.65 4.48 9.79
C SER A 114 -11.13 4.18 9.48
N ILE A 115 -11.58 2.95 9.72
CA ILE A 115 -13.02 2.64 9.95
C ILE A 115 -13.30 2.78 11.43
N PRO A 116 -14.14 3.72 11.87
CA PRO A 116 -14.42 3.95 13.29
C PRO A 116 -14.79 2.67 14.03
N GLN A 117 -14.12 2.41 15.16
CA GLN A 117 -14.40 1.20 15.94
C GLN A 117 -15.83 1.14 16.52
N SER A 118 -16.50 2.28 16.65
CA SER A 118 -17.91 2.35 17.02
C SER A 118 -18.81 1.64 16.01
N TRP A 119 -18.47 1.69 14.71
CA TRP A 119 -19.29 1.10 13.64
C TRP A 119 -19.35 -0.43 13.70
N PHE A 120 -18.32 -1.08 14.19
CA PHE A 120 -18.28 -2.54 14.41
C PHE A 120 -18.28 -2.95 15.89
N SER A 121 -18.80 -2.07 16.78
CA SER A 121 -18.95 -2.32 18.21
C SER A 121 -17.65 -2.73 18.92
N LYS A 122 -16.48 -2.22 18.44
CA LYS A 122 -15.14 -2.55 18.96
C LYS A 122 -14.79 -4.05 18.90
N ALA A 123 -15.45 -4.79 18.02
CA ALA A 123 -15.28 -6.24 17.92
C ALA A 123 -13.92 -6.61 17.33
N SER A 124 -13.36 -7.74 17.79
CA SER A 124 -12.19 -8.36 17.17
C SER A 124 -12.63 -9.25 15.99
N PRO A 125 -11.76 -9.46 14.98
CA PRO A 125 -10.36 -8.99 14.88
C PRO A 125 -10.20 -7.53 14.43
N MET A 126 -11.25 -6.86 13.92
CA MET A 126 -11.22 -5.50 13.38
C MET A 126 -10.53 -4.51 14.31
N LYS A 127 -10.76 -4.62 15.64
CA LYS A 127 -10.19 -3.70 16.63
C LYS A 127 -8.66 -3.62 16.63
N SER A 128 -7.99 -4.67 16.13
CA SER A 128 -6.52 -4.75 16.14
C SER A 128 -5.93 -5.09 14.79
N ASP A 129 -6.73 -5.07 13.71
CA ASP A 129 -6.25 -5.29 12.36
C ASP A 129 -5.39 -4.11 11.91
N ILE A 130 -4.09 -4.35 11.78
CA ILE A 130 -3.08 -3.32 11.53
C ILE A 130 -3.16 -2.72 10.12
N VAL A 131 -3.88 -3.37 9.18
CA VAL A 131 -4.13 -2.74 7.87
C VAL A 131 -4.86 -1.42 8.05
N HIS A 132 -5.89 -1.38 8.91
CA HIS A 132 -6.72 -0.18 9.08
C HIS A 132 -6.49 0.56 10.40
N VAL A 133 -5.76 -0.03 11.36
CA VAL A 133 -5.42 0.67 12.61
C VAL A 133 -4.02 1.24 12.49
N VAL A 134 -3.93 2.54 12.32
CA VAL A 134 -2.70 3.28 12.00
C VAL A 134 -2.31 4.25 13.13
N PRO A 135 -1.02 4.61 13.27
CA PRO A 135 -0.63 5.62 14.25
C PRO A 135 -0.96 7.03 13.74
N THR A 136 -1.55 7.84 14.59
CA THR A 136 -1.85 9.25 14.30
C THR A 136 -1.64 10.11 15.53
N ASP A 137 -1.45 11.42 15.35
CA ASP A 137 -1.53 12.37 16.43
C ASP A 137 -2.83 12.22 17.23
N GLY A 138 -2.73 12.12 18.55
CA GLY A 138 -3.86 11.84 19.42
C GLY A 138 -4.89 12.95 19.45
N TYR A 139 -4.44 14.23 19.34
CA TYR A 139 -5.34 15.38 19.30
C TYR A 139 -6.09 15.49 17.99
N VAL A 140 -5.40 15.29 16.85
CA VAL A 140 -6.03 15.29 15.53
C VAL A 140 -7.02 14.13 15.39
N ASN A 141 -6.64 12.93 15.87
CA ASN A 141 -7.52 11.77 15.95
C ASN A 141 -8.80 12.07 16.77
N ASN A 142 -8.66 12.71 17.92
CA ASN A 142 -9.82 13.12 18.71
C ASN A 142 -10.73 14.10 17.97
N ARG A 143 -10.16 15.03 17.17
CA ARG A 143 -10.94 15.94 16.31
C ARG A 143 -11.66 15.20 15.21
N ARG A 144 -11.02 14.16 14.63
CA ARG A 144 -11.66 13.31 13.64
C ARG A 144 -12.87 12.57 14.22
N SER A 145 -12.81 12.13 15.48
CA SER A 145 -13.91 11.39 16.13
C SER A 145 -14.31 10.15 15.34
N ASP A 146 -15.59 9.94 15.05
CA ASP A 146 -16.12 8.86 14.21
C ASP A 146 -16.78 9.36 12.91
N TYR A 147 -16.47 10.58 12.52
CA TYR A 147 -16.93 11.11 11.23
C TYR A 147 -16.37 10.29 10.07
N PRO A 148 -17.15 10.05 9.00
CA PRO A 148 -16.64 9.41 7.80
C PRO A 148 -15.55 10.27 7.14
N PHE A 149 -14.70 9.63 6.35
CA PHE A 149 -13.83 10.38 5.46
C PHE A 149 -14.66 11.03 4.35
N GLY A 150 -14.23 12.23 3.94
CA GLY A 150 -14.90 12.98 2.91
C GLY A 150 -14.14 14.23 2.50
N GLU A 151 -14.62 14.94 1.52
CA GLU A 151 -14.05 16.19 1.05
C GLU A 151 -14.75 17.36 1.75
N VAL A 152 -13.98 18.20 2.45
CA VAL A 152 -14.49 19.31 3.26
C VAL A 152 -14.82 20.52 2.37
N GLY A 153 -16.05 21.05 2.51
CA GLY A 153 -16.45 22.30 1.84
C GLY A 153 -15.97 23.53 2.60
N LYS A 154 -16.44 23.70 3.85
CA LYS A 154 -16.03 24.78 4.74
C LYS A 154 -15.20 24.19 5.88
N VAL A 155 -13.97 24.65 6.03
CA VAL A 155 -13.08 24.18 7.10
C VAL A 155 -13.56 24.73 8.44
N GLU A 156 -13.88 23.84 9.39
CA GLU A 156 -14.19 24.17 10.80
C GLU A 156 -12.99 23.89 11.71
N TYR A 157 -12.19 22.90 11.36
CA TYR A 157 -10.91 22.58 12.00
C TYR A 157 -9.93 22.12 10.96
N GLN A 158 -8.65 22.39 11.18
CA GLN A 158 -7.53 21.80 10.42
C GLN A 158 -6.35 21.54 11.35
N SER A 159 -5.59 20.50 11.05
CA SER A 159 -4.29 20.27 11.69
C SER A 159 -3.26 21.31 11.24
N THR A 160 -2.13 21.38 11.89
CA THR A 160 -1.06 22.33 11.57
C THR A 160 -0.68 22.22 10.08
N GLY A 161 -0.54 23.38 9.43
CA GLY A 161 -0.27 23.44 7.99
C GLY A 161 -1.46 23.04 7.10
N GLY A 162 -2.63 22.72 7.66
CA GLY A 162 -3.81 22.30 6.89
C GLY A 162 -3.69 20.87 6.34
N TYR A 163 -2.86 20.03 6.93
CA TYR A 163 -2.60 18.66 6.48
C TYR A 163 -3.86 17.79 6.52
N SER A 164 -4.64 17.88 7.60
CA SER A 164 -5.97 17.26 7.71
C SER A 164 -7.02 18.30 8.03
N LYS A 165 -8.27 18.08 7.59
CA LYS A 165 -9.37 19.04 7.76
C LYS A 165 -10.63 18.35 8.26
N LEU A 166 -11.48 19.12 8.96
CA LEU A 166 -12.81 18.71 9.42
C LEU A 166 -13.83 19.80 9.08
N GLY A 167 -15.00 19.40 8.61
CA GLY A 167 -16.10 20.32 8.30
C GLY A 167 -17.23 19.65 7.54
N PRO A 168 -18.26 20.41 7.13
CA PRO A 168 -19.35 19.89 6.29
C PRO A 168 -18.82 19.32 4.96
N CYS A 169 -19.39 18.19 4.54
CA CYS A 169 -19.06 17.55 3.27
C CYS A 169 -19.44 18.45 2.08
N ARG A 170 -18.53 18.54 1.08
CA ARG A 170 -18.83 19.20 -0.20
C ARG A 170 -19.29 18.22 -1.29
N THR A 171 -19.07 16.92 -1.08
CA THR A 171 -19.43 15.89 -2.06
C THR A 171 -20.94 15.70 -2.09
N SER A 172 -21.54 15.74 -3.28
CA SER A 172 -22.97 15.52 -3.46
C SER A 172 -23.38 14.13 -2.91
N GLY A 173 -24.54 14.06 -2.27
CA GLY A 173 -25.08 12.83 -1.71
C GLY A 173 -24.88 12.65 -0.20
N TYR A 174 -24.15 13.58 0.44
CA TYR A 174 -24.00 13.61 1.90
C TYR A 174 -23.85 15.05 2.40
N SER A 175 -24.56 15.40 3.47
CA SER A 175 -24.57 16.76 4.05
C SER A 175 -24.00 16.83 5.47
N GLY A 176 -23.54 15.69 6.00
CA GLY A 176 -22.95 15.61 7.33
C GLY A 176 -21.52 16.15 7.39
N LYS A 177 -20.94 16.07 8.57
CA LYS A 177 -19.54 16.43 8.81
C LYS A 177 -18.63 15.28 8.38
N VAL A 178 -17.50 15.63 7.75
CA VAL A 178 -16.49 14.67 7.27
C VAL A 178 -15.09 15.10 7.69
N PHE A 179 -14.21 14.14 7.78
CA PHE A 179 -12.77 14.36 7.95
C PHE A 179 -12.07 14.14 6.61
N GLU A 180 -11.32 15.13 6.16
CA GLU A 180 -10.53 15.07 4.93
C GLU A 180 -9.04 14.91 5.28
N PRO A 181 -8.43 13.75 4.99
CA PRO A 181 -7.00 13.54 5.13
C PRO A 181 -6.24 14.31 4.04
N ASN A 182 -4.92 14.37 4.16
CA ASN A 182 -4.06 14.95 3.12
C ASN A 182 -4.19 14.19 1.79
N ASP A 183 -3.96 14.89 0.68
CA ASP A 183 -4.08 14.32 -0.66
C ASP A 183 -3.12 13.14 -0.89
N GLU A 184 -1.95 13.15 -0.25
CA GLU A 184 -0.91 12.11 -0.36
C GLU A 184 -1.22 10.78 0.36
N ILE A 185 -2.36 10.69 1.06
CA ILE A 185 -2.82 9.47 1.73
C ILE A 185 -4.29 9.15 1.45
N LYS A 186 -4.92 9.88 0.54
CA LYS A 186 -6.32 9.63 0.17
C LYS A 186 -6.50 8.26 -0.48
N GLY A 187 -5.58 7.90 -1.38
CA GLY A 187 -5.56 6.59 -2.01
C GLY A 187 -5.29 5.47 -1.02
N ASP A 188 -4.34 5.66 -0.10
CA ASP A 188 -4.07 4.71 0.98
C ASP A 188 -5.35 4.43 1.79
N MET A 189 -6.07 5.49 2.17
CA MET A 189 -7.32 5.36 2.92
C MET A 189 -8.42 4.68 2.10
N ALA A 190 -8.52 4.96 0.81
CA ALA A 190 -9.47 4.30 -0.08
C ALA A 190 -9.18 2.79 -0.17
N ARG A 191 -7.93 2.40 -0.38
CA ARG A 191 -7.51 0.99 -0.43
C ARG A 191 -7.68 0.27 0.92
N ILE A 192 -7.54 0.97 2.04
CA ILE A 192 -7.90 0.44 3.37
C ILE A 192 -9.41 0.18 3.46
N TYR A 193 -10.26 1.08 2.98
CA TYR A 193 -11.71 0.89 2.97
C TYR A 193 -12.12 -0.31 2.09
N PHE A 194 -11.53 -0.45 0.90
CA PHE A 194 -11.75 -1.61 0.03
C PHE A 194 -11.29 -2.92 0.68
N TYR A 195 -10.15 -2.90 1.38
CA TYR A 195 -9.70 -4.03 2.18
C TYR A 195 -10.73 -4.40 3.25
N MET A 196 -11.20 -3.44 4.05
CA MET A 196 -12.16 -3.69 5.11
C MET A 196 -13.49 -4.23 4.57
N ALA A 197 -13.95 -3.71 3.42
CA ALA A 197 -15.13 -4.22 2.71
C ALA A 197 -14.95 -5.67 2.25
N THR A 198 -13.72 -6.08 1.98
CA THR A 198 -13.39 -7.41 1.45
C THR A 198 -13.03 -8.38 2.57
N CYS A 199 -12.10 -8.04 3.44
CA CYS A 199 -11.65 -8.90 4.55
C CYS A 199 -12.77 -9.26 5.52
N TYR A 200 -13.74 -8.37 5.67
CA TYR A 200 -14.88 -8.51 6.59
C TYR A 200 -16.22 -8.64 5.87
N GLU A 201 -16.21 -9.24 4.68
CA GLU A 201 -17.41 -9.45 3.85
C GLU A 201 -18.56 -10.10 4.61
N ASP A 202 -18.25 -11.04 5.49
CA ASP A 202 -19.24 -11.75 6.32
C ASP A 202 -19.83 -10.92 7.47
N LYS A 203 -19.21 -9.78 7.81
CA LYS A 203 -19.56 -8.97 8.98
C LYS A 203 -20.04 -7.56 8.62
N ILE A 204 -19.50 -6.97 7.56
CA ILE A 204 -19.64 -5.54 7.26
C ILE A 204 -21.11 -5.10 7.06
N ALA A 205 -21.98 -5.98 6.56
CA ALA A 205 -23.39 -5.68 6.39
C ALA A 205 -24.12 -5.43 7.73
N GLY A 206 -23.57 -5.90 8.85
CA GLY A 206 -24.11 -5.69 10.18
C GLY A 206 -23.51 -4.49 10.94
N TRP A 207 -22.61 -3.73 10.32
CA TRP A 207 -22.02 -2.56 10.96
C TRP A 207 -23.00 -1.36 10.96
N SER A 208 -22.79 -0.41 11.88
CA SER A 208 -23.75 0.67 12.15
C SER A 208 -23.31 2.08 11.68
N GLY A 209 -22.26 2.19 10.86
CA GLY A 209 -21.74 3.47 10.37
C GLY A 209 -22.69 4.18 9.41
N GLU A 210 -22.68 5.52 9.40
CA GLU A 210 -23.57 6.34 8.55
C GLU A 210 -23.44 6.06 7.04
N ILE A 211 -22.29 5.55 6.62
CA ILE A 211 -22.02 5.21 5.22
C ILE A 211 -22.30 3.74 4.89
N ILE A 212 -22.67 2.93 5.88
CA ILE A 212 -22.89 1.49 5.71
C ILE A 212 -24.28 1.24 5.14
N THR A 213 -24.34 0.46 4.04
CA THR A 213 -25.59 0.20 3.30
C THR A 213 -26.33 -1.03 3.78
N GLY A 214 -25.72 -1.86 4.64
CA GLY A 214 -26.27 -3.17 5.03
C GLY A 214 -26.09 -4.26 3.99
N THR A 215 -25.29 -4.06 2.95
CA THR A 215 -25.00 -5.05 1.90
C THR A 215 -23.56 -5.57 2.00
N LYS A 216 -23.34 -6.82 1.56
CA LYS A 216 -22.00 -7.43 1.57
C LYS A 216 -21.13 -6.99 0.40
N TYR A 217 -21.73 -6.86 -0.78
CA TYR A 217 -20.97 -6.62 -2.00
C TYR A 217 -20.50 -5.17 -2.10
N GLN A 218 -21.41 -4.21 -1.98
CA GLN A 218 -21.10 -2.77 -1.98
C GLN A 218 -21.56 -2.17 -0.64
N PRO A 219 -20.75 -2.31 0.41
CA PRO A 219 -21.20 -1.98 1.77
C PRO A 219 -21.23 -0.49 2.07
N TYR A 220 -20.63 0.34 1.22
CA TYR A 220 -20.59 1.79 1.40
C TYR A 220 -21.62 2.50 0.53
N SER A 221 -22.17 3.60 1.03
CA SER A 221 -23.08 4.48 0.28
C SER A 221 -22.44 4.96 -1.01
N THR A 222 -23.26 5.25 -2.03
CA THR A 222 -22.77 5.60 -3.38
C THR A 222 -21.81 6.78 -3.36
N TRP A 223 -22.16 7.88 -2.63
CA TRP A 223 -21.28 9.05 -2.59
C TRP A 223 -19.89 8.73 -1.99
N GLN A 224 -19.86 7.92 -0.93
CA GLN A 224 -18.61 7.50 -0.29
C GLN A 224 -17.80 6.60 -1.23
N PHE A 225 -18.48 5.64 -1.85
CA PHE A 225 -17.84 4.70 -2.74
C PHE A 225 -17.23 5.38 -3.97
N ASP A 226 -17.98 6.27 -4.63
CA ASP A 226 -17.51 7.02 -5.80
C ASP A 226 -16.33 7.94 -5.45
N MET A 227 -16.33 8.50 -4.23
CA MET A 227 -15.22 9.30 -3.73
C MET A 227 -13.97 8.43 -3.50
N LEU A 228 -14.12 7.27 -2.86
CA LEU A 228 -13.01 6.34 -2.64
C LEU A 228 -12.40 5.83 -3.95
N MET A 229 -13.22 5.54 -4.97
CA MET A 229 -12.74 5.18 -6.30
C MET A 229 -11.88 6.30 -6.91
N ARG A 230 -12.34 7.56 -6.84
CA ARG A 230 -11.55 8.71 -7.30
C ARG A 230 -10.25 8.90 -6.51
N TRP A 231 -10.31 8.75 -5.19
CA TRP A 231 -9.13 8.88 -4.35
C TRP A 231 -8.06 7.83 -4.66
N SER A 232 -8.48 6.59 -4.91
CA SER A 232 -7.56 5.52 -5.32
C SER A 232 -6.85 5.80 -6.65
N GLU A 233 -7.53 6.48 -7.59
CA GLU A 233 -6.95 6.91 -8.87
C GLU A 233 -6.05 8.16 -8.74
N GLN A 234 -6.43 9.10 -7.87
CA GLN A 234 -5.71 10.37 -7.68
C GLN A 234 -4.42 10.22 -6.88
N ASP A 235 -4.38 9.24 -5.99
CA ASP A 235 -3.24 8.90 -5.15
C ASP A 235 -2.90 7.41 -5.36
N PRO A 236 -2.11 7.10 -6.41
CA PRO A 236 -1.74 5.73 -6.76
C PRO A 236 -0.86 5.08 -5.69
N VAL A 237 -0.84 3.74 -5.68
CA VAL A 237 0.03 2.95 -4.80
C VAL A 237 1.48 3.37 -4.96
N ASP A 238 2.13 3.67 -3.86
CA ASP A 238 3.53 4.05 -3.80
C ASP A 238 4.42 2.99 -3.11
N SER A 239 5.72 3.23 -3.09
CA SER A 239 6.69 2.31 -2.48
C SER A 239 6.56 2.21 -0.96
N VAL A 240 6.05 3.24 -0.28
CA VAL A 240 5.84 3.26 1.17
C VAL A 240 4.66 2.36 1.53
N GLU A 241 3.58 2.45 0.76
CA GLU A 241 2.40 1.62 0.92
C GLU A 241 2.70 0.13 0.64
N ILE A 242 3.48 -0.16 -0.42
CA ILE A 242 3.96 -1.52 -0.72
C ILE A 242 4.82 -2.07 0.43
N ALA A 243 5.77 -1.29 0.92
CA ALA A 243 6.63 -1.70 2.03
C ALA A 243 5.81 -1.97 3.30
N ARG A 244 4.83 -1.09 3.61
CA ARG A 244 3.90 -1.28 4.71
C ARG A 244 3.09 -2.57 4.57
N ASN A 245 2.52 -2.84 3.39
CA ASN A 245 1.75 -4.05 3.12
C ASN A 245 2.57 -5.33 3.33
N ASN A 246 3.85 -5.32 2.90
CA ASN A 246 4.78 -6.42 3.16
C ASN A 246 5.05 -6.59 4.67
N ALA A 247 5.28 -5.50 5.40
CA ALA A 247 5.51 -5.53 6.85
C ALA A 247 4.26 -5.99 7.63
N VAL A 248 3.07 -5.58 7.19
CA VAL A 248 1.79 -6.06 7.73
C VAL A 248 1.65 -7.58 7.56
N TYR A 249 2.01 -8.11 6.39
CA TYR A 249 2.01 -9.56 6.15
C TYR A 249 2.92 -10.31 7.13
N GLU A 250 4.10 -9.77 7.43
CA GLU A 250 5.01 -10.36 8.43
C GLU A 250 4.43 -10.35 9.86
N VAL A 251 3.55 -9.39 10.18
CA VAL A 251 2.97 -9.23 11.52
C VAL A 251 1.72 -10.06 11.71
N GLN A 252 0.81 -10.07 10.73
CA GLN A 252 -0.53 -10.67 10.89
C GLN A 252 -0.94 -11.67 9.80
N GLY A 253 -0.01 -12.02 8.88
CA GLY A 253 -0.17 -13.12 7.92
C GLY A 253 -1.14 -12.87 6.78
N ASN A 254 -1.72 -11.68 6.65
CA ASN A 254 -2.54 -11.30 5.51
C ASN A 254 -2.08 -9.98 4.88
N ARG A 255 -2.58 -9.70 3.68
CA ARG A 255 -2.16 -8.58 2.83
C ARG A 255 -3.38 -7.78 2.38
N ASN A 256 -3.18 -6.51 2.09
CA ASN A 256 -4.18 -5.72 1.36
C ASN A 256 -4.05 -5.97 -0.15
N PRO A 257 -5.01 -6.67 -0.80
CA PRO A 257 -4.94 -6.97 -2.23
C PRO A 257 -5.03 -5.73 -3.13
N PHE A 258 -5.61 -4.64 -2.64
CA PHE A 258 -5.74 -3.38 -3.38
C PHE A 258 -4.42 -2.59 -3.43
N VAL A 259 -3.46 -2.94 -2.58
CA VAL A 259 -2.07 -2.47 -2.66
C VAL A 259 -1.26 -3.35 -3.61
N ASP A 260 -1.44 -4.67 -3.53
CA ASP A 260 -0.70 -5.60 -4.39
C ASP A 260 -1.15 -5.51 -5.85
N TYR A 261 -2.41 -5.17 -6.10
CA TYR A 261 -3.01 -5.04 -7.43
C TYR A 261 -3.68 -3.67 -7.57
N PRO A 262 -2.93 -2.60 -7.86
CA PRO A 262 -3.48 -1.26 -8.06
C PRO A 262 -4.60 -1.27 -9.11
N GLY A 263 -5.77 -0.68 -8.80
CA GLY A 263 -6.94 -0.72 -9.67
C GLY A 263 -7.80 -1.99 -9.54
N LEU A 264 -7.51 -2.90 -8.60
CA LEU A 264 -8.31 -4.10 -8.35
C LEU A 264 -9.78 -3.77 -8.02
N GLU A 265 -10.03 -2.62 -7.41
CA GLU A 265 -11.38 -2.11 -7.12
C GLU A 265 -12.23 -1.98 -8.39
N ASN A 266 -11.61 -1.68 -9.53
CA ASN A 266 -12.30 -1.65 -10.82
C ASN A 266 -12.74 -3.04 -11.29
N TYR A 267 -11.96 -4.09 -11.00
CA TYR A 267 -12.34 -5.48 -11.30
C TYR A 267 -13.39 -6.01 -10.33
N VAL A 268 -13.46 -5.48 -9.13
CA VAL A 268 -14.46 -5.88 -8.14
C VAL A 268 -15.76 -5.12 -8.33
N TRP A 269 -15.73 -3.78 -8.42
CA TRP A 269 -16.93 -2.93 -8.39
C TRP A 269 -17.06 -2.00 -9.60
N GLY A 270 -15.95 -1.62 -10.23
CA GLY A 270 -15.91 -0.57 -11.25
C GLY A 270 -16.12 -1.08 -12.66
N THR A 271 -15.50 -0.39 -13.62
CA THR A 271 -15.70 -0.59 -15.06
C THR A 271 -15.19 -1.94 -15.57
N LYS A 272 -14.23 -2.55 -14.88
CA LYS A 272 -13.62 -3.84 -15.23
C LYS A 272 -14.26 -5.04 -14.54
N LYS A 273 -15.38 -4.88 -13.81
CA LYS A 273 -16.02 -5.98 -13.04
C LYS A 273 -16.48 -7.18 -13.86
N VAL A 274 -16.54 -7.04 -15.18
CA VAL A 274 -16.86 -8.14 -16.14
C VAL A 274 -15.61 -8.88 -16.62
N ASN A 275 -14.41 -8.32 -16.39
CA ASN A 275 -13.14 -8.89 -16.79
C ASN A 275 -12.64 -9.89 -15.75
N ALA A 276 -11.98 -10.96 -16.21
CA ALA A 276 -11.40 -11.94 -15.34
C ALA A 276 -10.09 -11.41 -14.73
N PHE A 277 -9.93 -11.56 -13.43
CA PHE A 277 -8.70 -11.25 -12.71
C PHE A 277 -7.62 -12.30 -12.98
N SER A 278 -6.38 -11.87 -13.15
CA SER A 278 -5.22 -12.76 -13.24
C SER A 278 -4.19 -12.36 -12.17
N TYR A 279 -3.86 -13.29 -11.28
CA TYR A 279 -2.96 -12.99 -10.17
C TYR A 279 -1.48 -12.85 -10.58
N ASN A 280 -1.10 -13.42 -11.71
CA ASN A 280 0.28 -13.48 -12.21
C ASN A 280 0.48 -12.78 -13.56
N ASN A 281 -0.59 -12.33 -14.17
CA ASN A 281 -0.60 -11.55 -15.41
C ASN A 281 -1.66 -10.46 -15.26
N TYR A 282 -1.58 -9.73 -14.16
CA TYR A 282 -2.43 -8.60 -13.88
C TYR A 282 -1.96 -7.42 -14.71
N ASP A 283 -2.80 -7.05 -15.68
CA ASP A 283 -2.57 -5.85 -16.47
C ASP A 283 -2.88 -4.65 -15.59
N VAL A 284 -1.84 -4.13 -14.96
CA VAL A 284 -1.93 -2.84 -14.29
C VAL A 284 -2.14 -1.85 -15.42
N ASP A 285 -3.34 -1.29 -15.54
CA ASP A 285 -3.51 -0.08 -16.33
C ASP A 285 -2.63 0.98 -15.68
N THR A 286 -1.49 1.15 -16.26
CA THR A 286 -0.38 1.99 -15.81
C THR A 286 -0.71 3.46 -15.98
N ASN A 287 -1.76 3.92 -15.32
CA ASN A 287 -1.94 5.33 -15.08
C ASN A 287 -1.08 5.73 -13.86
N GLY A 288 0.24 5.71 -14.03
CA GLY A 288 1.16 6.29 -13.08
C GLY A 288 2.41 5.49 -12.69
N ILE A 289 2.48 4.17 -12.93
CA ILE A 289 3.67 3.36 -12.58
C ILE A 289 4.48 2.91 -13.82
N ASP A 290 3.91 2.96 -15.03
CA ASP A 290 4.65 2.63 -16.27
C ASP A 290 5.82 3.58 -16.58
N ASP A 291 5.90 4.73 -15.97
CA ASP A 291 7.10 5.58 -16.11
C ASP A 291 8.32 5.04 -15.34
N MET A 292 8.17 4.00 -14.52
CA MET A 292 9.29 3.40 -13.79
C MET A 292 9.76 2.05 -14.35
N GLN A 293 9.04 1.41 -15.29
CA GLN A 293 9.46 0.15 -15.91
C GLN A 293 9.48 0.16 -17.45
N GLN A 294 9.04 1.23 -18.12
CA GLN A 294 9.33 1.38 -19.54
C GLN A 294 10.72 1.96 -19.74
N GLU A 295 11.57 1.08 -20.27
CA GLU A 295 12.86 1.35 -20.84
C GLU A 295 13.86 2.02 -19.89
N MET A 296 14.85 1.26 -19.52
CA MET A 296 16.21 1.80 -19.51
C MET A 296 16.56 2.31 -20.94
N THR A 297 15.81 3.26 -21.47
CA THR A 297 16.44 4.28 -22.29
C THR A 297 17.46 4.92 -21.37
N PRO A 298 18.73 5.00 -21.73
CA PRO A 298 19.72 5.63 -20.90
C PRO A 298 19.17 6.99 -20.50
N ALA A 299 19.02 7.22 -19.20
CA ALA A 299 18.50 8.47 -18.66
C ALA A 299 19.18 9.61 -19.41
N PRO A 300 18.45 10.62 -19.90
CA PRO A 300 19.07 11.70 -20.66
C PRO A 300 20.26 12.18 -19.85
N ASP A 301 21.40 12.25 -20.49
CA ASP A 301 22.70 12.53 -19.87
C ASP A 301 22.67 13.91 -19.20
N ILE A 302 22.15 13.93 -17.97
CA ILE A 302 21.96 15.16 -17.20
C ILE A 302 23.29 15.54 -16.59
N ILE A 303 23.89 16.61 -17.13
CA ILE A 303 25.10 17.22 -16.59
C ILE A 303 24.71 18.52 -15.88
N THR A 304 25.15 18.65 -14.63
CA THR A 304 24.97 19.88 -13.85
C THR A 304 26.32 20.39 -13.35
N THR A 305 26.40 21.70 -13.12
CA THR A 305 27.48 22.26 -12.33
C THR A 305 27.43 21.76 -10.89
N LEU A 306 28.46 21.99 -10.09
CA LEU A 306 28.47 21.72 -8.64
C LEU A 306 27.36 22.47 -7.88
N TYR A 307 26.79 23.50 -8.48
CA TYR A 307 25.68 24.30 -7.93
C TYR A 307 24.31 23.85 -8.42
N GLY A 308 24.21 22.69 -9.11
CA GLY A 308 22.94 22.12 -9.59
C GLY A 308 22.37 22.74 -10.88
N VAL A 309 23.09 23.65 -11.53
CA VAL A 309 22.64 24.26 -12.79
C VAL A 309 22.88 23.28 -13.95
N ARG A 310 21.83 22.94 -14.72
CA ARG A 310 21.96 22.10 -15.91
C ARG A 310 22.76 22.76 -16.98
N VAL A 311 23.67 22.02 -17.62
CA VAL A 311 24.53 22.48 -18.71
C VAL A 311 24.43 21.55 -19.92
N ASN A 312 24.63 22.09 -21.11
CA ASN A 312 24.57 21.32 -22.35
C ASN A 312 25.84 20.45 -22.48
N SER A 313 25.65 19.15 -22.73
CA SER A 313 26.73 18.17 -22.85
C SER A 313 27.69 18.41 -24.02
N HIS A 314 27.28 19.19 -25.04
CA HIS A 314 28.05 19.40 -26.24
C HIS A 314 29.11 20.51 -26.13
N HIS A 315 29.07 21.37 -25.12
CA HIS A 315 29.99 22.46 -24.91
C HIS A 315 30.34 22.69 -23.44
N LEU A 316 31.07 21.74 -22.84
CA LEU A 316 31.53 21.87 -21.47
C LEU A 316 32.94 22.45 -21.44
N SER A 317 33.14 23.55 -20.73
CA SER A 317 34.49 24.07 -20.41
C SER A 317 35.19 23.11 -19.43
N PRO A 318 36.54 23.09 -19.43
CA PRO A 318 37.29 22.32 -18.44
C PRO A 318 36.83 22.63 -17.02
N GLY A 319 36.49 21.57 -16.23
CA GLY A 319 35.93 21.75 -14.88
C GLY A 319 35.32 20.50 -14.31
N ILE A 320 34.80 20.62 -13.10
CA ILE A 320 34.11 19.52 -12.40
C ILE A 320 32.59 19.72 -12.50
N TYR A 321 31.91 18.67 -12.95
CA TYR A 321 30.48 18.62 -13.14
C TYR A 321 29.91 17.41 -12.39
N ILE A 322 28.60 17.35 -12.24
CA ILE A 322 27.84 16.15 -11.79
C ILE A 322 27.13 15.59 -13.02
N ARG A 323 27.42 14.35 -13.38
CA ARG A 323 26.79 13.60 -14.47
C ARG A 323 26.08 12.39 -13.87
N ASN A 324 24.75 12.35 -13.97
CA ASN A 324 23.93 11.28 -13.39
C ASN A 324 24.29 10.99 -11.92
N GLY A 325 24.41 12.04 -11.10
CA GLY A 325 24.72 11.96 -9.68
C GLY A 325 26.18 11.65 -9.31
N LYS A 326 27.09 11.51 -10.31
CA LYS A 326 28.51 11.23 -10.07
C LYS A 326 29.40 12.39 -10.53
N LYS A 327 30.52 12.62 -9.83
CA LYS A 327 31.52 13.63 -10.25
C LYS A 327 32.11 13.27 -11.61
N TYR A 328 32.10 14.23 -12.51
CA TYR A 328 32.62 14.12 -13.88
C TYR A 328 33.61 15.26 -14.15
N LEU A 329 34.84 14.90 -14.53
CA LEU A 329 35.90 15.86 -14.83
C LEU A 329 36.02 16.08 -16.35
N VAL A 330 35.83 17.30 -16.81
CA VAL A 330 36.12 17.73 -18.17
C VAL A 330 37.51 18.38 -18.16
N ARG A 331 38.43 17.88 -19.01
CA ARG A 331 39.81 18.37 -19.17
C ARG A 331 39.95 19.24 -20.38
#